data_211099498f8a351698fdebdcfc19a967
#
_entry.id   211099498f8a351698fdebdcfc19a967
#
_cell.length_a   1.000
_cell.length_b   1.000
_cell.length_c   1.000
_cell.angle_alpha   90.00
_cell.angle_beta   90.00
_cell.angle_gamma   90.00
#
_symmetry.space_group_name_H-M   'P 1'
#
loop_
_entity.id
_entity.type
_entity.pdbx_description
1 polymer ?
#
loop_
_entity_poly.entity_id
_entity_poly.type
_entity_poly.pdbx_seq_one_letter_code
_entity_poly.pdbx_strand_id
1 'polypeptide(L)'
;MTYLSYLQLPENVAIMEELYAFGVISRARYTHSQVLLAYIDMRQQDPKTSDMECACRLSKNPQYALSEDSILRIIKWAKRKV
;
A
#
# COMPACT_ATOMS: atom_id res chain seq x y z
N MET A 1 7.31 12.32 8.74
CA MET A 1 7.14 11.59 7.47
C MET A 1 6.31 10.33 7.71
N THR A 2 5.43 9.99 6.80
CA THR A 2 4.67 8.75 6.85
C THR A 2 5.18 7.80 5.76
N TYR A 3 4.94 6.49 5.93
CA TYR A 3 5.28 5.53 4.90
C TYR A 3 4.49 5.80 3.60
N LEU A 4 3.25 6.28 3.75
CA LEU A 4 2.43 6.63 2.60
C LEU A 4 3.07 7.76 1.78
N SER A 5 3.58 8.81 2.45
CA SER A 5 4.27 9.89 1.75
C SER A 5 5.59 9.43 1.12
N TYR A 6 6.29 8.51 1.77
CA TYR A 6 7.50 7.89 1.22
C TYR A 6 7.21 7.19 -0.11
N LEU A 7 6.11 6.44 -0.20
CA LEU A 7 5.75 5.71 -1.41
C LEU A 7 5.24 6.60 -2.56
N GLN A 8 4.97 7.86 -2.30
CA GLN A 8 4.55 8.79 -3.36
C GLN A 8 5.70 9.23 -4.25
N LEU A 9 6.94 8.98 -3.86
CA LEU A 9 8.12 9.32 -4.64
C LEU A 9 8.58 8.10 -5.47
N PRO A 10 8.65 8.21 -6.80
CA PRO A 10 9.01 7.06 -7.67
C PRO A 10 10.36 6.45 -7.34
N GLU A 11 11.35 7.25 -6.92
CA GLU A 11 12.67 6.76 -6.55
C GLU A 11 12.61 5.84 -5.33
N ASN A 12 11.69 6.09 -4.40
CA ASN A 12 11.52 5.24 -3.22
C ASN A 12 10.85 3.92 -3.57
N VAL A 13 9.93 3.94 -4.53
CA VAL A 13 9.31 2.71 -5.03
C VAL A 13 10.35 1.83 -5.70
N ALA A 14 11.25 2.42 -6.49
CA ALA A 14 12.32 1.68 -7.13
C ALA A 14 13.25 1.02 -6.11
N ILE A 15 13.59 1.73 -5.04
CA ILE A 15 14.41 1.18 -3.93
C ILE A 15 13.69 0.00 -3.28
N MET A 16 12.41 0.11 -3.01
CA MET A 16 11.62 -0.97 -2.41
C MET A 16 11.63 -2.22 -3.32
N GLU A 17 11.46 -2.04 -4.61
CA GLU A 17 11.47 -3.15 -5.56
C GLU A 17 12.82 -3.83 -5.62
N GLU A 18 13.92 -3.07 -5.58
CA GLU A 18 15.27 -3.62 -5.53
C GLU A 18 15.48 -4.44 -4.26
N LEU A 19 15.07 -3.92 -3.11
CA LEU A 19 15.20 -4.62 -1.84
C LEU A 19 14.42 -5.92 -1.85
N TYR A 20 13.26 -5.95 -2.47
CA TYR A 20 12.50 -7.18 -2.62
C TYR A 20 13.23 -8.17 -3.53
N ALA A 21 13.77 -7.70 -4.65
CA ALA A 21 14.51 -8.54 -5.60
C ALA A 21 15.75 -9.17 -4.95
N PHE A 22 16.41 -8.44 -4.04
CA PHE A 22 17.57 -8.95 -3.29
C PHE A 22 17.19 -9.81 -2.10
N GLY A 23 15.90 -9.95 -1.80
CA GLY A 23 15.45 -10.76 -0.68
C GLY A 23 15.57 -10.04 0.68
N VAL A 24 15.82 -8.73 0.68
CA VAL A 24 15.96 -7.95 1.92
C VAL A 24 14.61 -7.74 2.61
N ILE A 25 13.54 -7.55 1.84
CA ILE A 25 12.19 -7.44 2.39
C ILE A 25 11.39 -8.68 2.02
N SER A 26 10.48 -9.08 2.93
CA SER A 26 9.65 -10.27 2.74
C SER A 26 8.57 -10.02 1.69
N ARG A 27 8.02 -11.12 1.14
CA ARG A 27 6.90 -11.05 0.22
C ARG A 27 5.68 -10.36 0.85
N ALA A 28 5.44 -10.61 2.14
CA ALA A 28 4.32 -9.97 2.86
C ALA A 28 4.48 -8.44 2.89
N ARG A 29 5.68 -7.96 3.19
CA ARG A 29 5.97 -6.52 3.20
C ARG A 29 5.86 -5.93 1.80
N TYR A 30 6.33 -6.64 0.80
CA TYR A 30 6.19 -6.21 -0.59
C TYR A 30 4.73 -6.10 -0.99
N THR A 31 3.91 -7.10 -0.64
CA THR A 31 2.47 -7.09 -0.91
C THR A 31 1.78 -5.90 -0.24
N HIS A 32 2.13 -5.60 1.02
CA HIS A 32 1.61 -4.43 1.71
C HIS A 32 1.92 -3.13 0.95
N SER A 33 3.13 -3.02 0.43
CA SER A 33 3.52 -1.84 -0.35
C SER A 33 2.76 -1.75 -1.67
N GLN A 34 2.51 -2.88 -2.34
CA GLN A 34 1.71 -2.90 -3.56
C GLN A 34 0.26 -2.45 -3.30
N VAL A 35 -0.33 -2.90 -2.19
CA VAL A 35 -1.66 -2.48 -1.77
C VAL A 35 -1.70 -0.96 -1.54
N LEU A 36 -0.68 -0.42 -0.88
CA LEU A 36 -0.59 1.02 -0.60
C LEU A 36 -0.41 1.84 -1.88
N LEU A 37 0.36 1.35 -2.85
CA LEU A 37 0.49 2.02 -4.13
C LEU A 37 -0.84 2.07 -4.88
N ALA A 38 -1.60 0.97 -4.86
CA ALA A 38 -2.93 0.94 -5.45
C ALA A 38 -3.89 1.89 -4.72
N TYR A 39 -3.81 1.96 -3.40
CA TYR A 39 -4.60 2.90 -2.60
C TYR A 39 -4.29 4.35 -2.96
N ILE A 40 -3.01 4.70 -3.09
CA ILE A 40 -2.58 6.04 -3.49
C ILE A 40 -3.18 6.40 -4.85
N ASP A 41 -3.09 5.48 -5.81
CA ASP A 41 -3.64 5.69 -7.16
C ASP A 41 -5.15 5.92 -7.12
N MET A 42 -5.88 5.12 -6.37
CA MET A 42 -7.34 5.28 -6.21
C MET A 42 -7.70 6.64 -5.63
N ARG A 43 -6.94 7.09 -4.62
CA ARG A 43 -7.19 8.39 -3.97
C ARG A 43 -6.83 9.56 -4.86
N GLN A 44 -5.86 9.40 -5.75
CA GLN A 44 -5.52 10.44 -6.73
C GLN A 44 -6.59 10.57 -7.80
N GLN A 45 -7.19 9.46 -8.22
CA GLN A 45 -8.26 9.45 -9.22
C GLN A 45 -9.58 9.98 -8.64
N ASP A 46 -9.88 9.64 -7.39
CA ASP A 46 -11.09 10.08 -6.72
C ASP A 46 -10.81 10.37 -5.23
N PRO A 47 -10.46 11.62 -4.92
CA PRO A 47 -10.14 12.00 -3.52
C PRO A 47 -11.30 11.84 -2.54
N LYS A 48 -12.52 11.67 -3.03
CA LYS A 48 -13.70 11.50 -2.18
C LYS A 48 -13.91 10.06 -1.74
N THR A 49 -13.22 9.10 -2.36
CA THR A 49 -13.35 7.69 -1.99
C THR A 49 -12.81 7.48 -0.57
N SER A 50 -13.62 6.86 0.30
CA SER A 50 -13.22 6.60 1.68
C SER A 50 -12.19 5.48 1.76
N ASP A 51 -11.47 5.42 2.89
CA ASP A 51 -10.51 4.33 3.14
C ASP A 51 -11.23 2.97 3.16
N MET A 52 -12.44 2.91 3.74
CA MET A 52 -13.23 1.68 3.75
C MET A 52 -13.57 1.20 2.35
N GLU A 53 -13.97 2.11 1.47
CA GLU A 53 -14.30 1.74 0.10
C GLU A 53 -13.07 1.29 -0.66
N CYS A 54 -11.93 1.95 -0.48
CA CYS A 54 -10.67 1.52 -1.06
C CYS A 54 -10.30 0.11 -0.59
N ALA A 55 -10.42 -0.13 0.71
CA ALA A 55 -10.12 -1.45 1.28
C ALA A 55 -11.06 -2.53 0.73
N CYS A 56 -12.33 -2.20 0.58
CA CYS A 56 -13.31 -3.13 0.02
C CYS A 56 -12.93 -3.51 -1.42
N ARG A 57 -12.61 -2.54 -2.25
CA ARG A 57 -12.21 -2.78 -3.64
C ARG A 57 -10.91 -3.58 -3.74
N LEU A 58 -9.92 -3.23 -2.93
CA LEU A 58 -8.62 -3.89 -2.94
C LEU A 58 -8.70 -5.33 -2.41
N SER A 59 -9.61 -5.60 -1.47
CA SER A 59 -9.81 -6.95 -0.92
C SER A 59 -10.33 -7.94 -1.97
N LYS A 60 -10.92 -7.43 -3.04
CA LYS A 60 -11.44 -8.27 -4.13
C LYS A 60 -10.35 -8.72 -5.09
N ASN A 61 -9.15 -8.16 -4.99
CA ASN A 61 -8.02 -8.55 -5.84
C ASN A 61 -7.36 -9.81 -5.28
N PRO A 62 -7.44 -10.96 -5.98
CA PRO A 62 -6.90 -12.22 -5.47
C PRO A 62 -5.36 -12.22 -5.33
N GLN A 63 -4.67 -11.31 -6.03
CA GLN A 63 -3.21 -11.21 -5.92
C GLN A 63 -2.76 -10.83 -4.51
N TYR A 64 -3.54 -10.01 -3.81
CA TYR A 64 -3.16 -9.56 -2.47
C TYR A 64 -3.50 -10.59 -1.41
N ALA A 65 -4.58 -11.36 -1.61
CA ALA A 65 -5.05 -12.39 -0.67
C ALA A 65 -5.23 -11.81 0.75
N LEU A 66 -5.77 -10.58 0.85
CA LEU A 66 -5.96 -9.87 2.10
C LEU A 66 -7.43 -9.51 2.28
N SER A 67 -7.90 -9.58 3.54
CA SER A 67 -9.24 -9.16 3.90
C SER A 67 -9.33 -7.63 3.93
N GLU A 68 -10.56 -7.12 3.88
CA GLU A 68 -10.84 -5.69 4.01
C GLU A 68 -10.26 -5.13 5.31
N ASP A 69 -10.43 -5.83 6.43
CA ASP A 69 -9.89 -5.41 7.73
C ASP A 69 -8.38 -5.33 7.72
N SER A 70 -7.71 -6.30 7.12
CA SER A 70 -6.25 -6.31 7.01
C SER A 70 -5.76 -5.11 6.19
N ILE A 71 -6.43 -4.81 5.08
CA ILE A 71 -6.07 -3.68 4.23
C ILE A 71 -6.28 -2.36 4.98
N LEU A 72 -7.38 -2.22 5.72
CA LEU A 72 -7.62 -1.02 6.54
C LEU A 72 -6.52 -0.82 7.57
N ARG A 73 -6.05 -1.89 8.21
CA ARG A 73 -4.94 -1.82 9.16
C ARG A 73 -3.65 -1.36 8.49
N ILE A 74 -3.37 -1.86 7.28
CA ILE A 74 -2.20 -1.47 6.50
C ILE A 74 -2.27 0.03 6.18
N ILE A 75 -3.42 0.52 5.74
CA ILE A 75 -3.61 1.93 5.41
C ILE A 75 -3.40 2.80 6.65
N LYS A 76 -3.99 2.43 7.79
CA LYS A 76 -3.83 3.17 9.05
C LYS A 76 -2.38 3.20 9.50
N TRP A 77 -1.70 2.06 9.41
CA TRP A 77 -0.28 1.96 9.76
C TRP A 77 0.56 2.89 8.88
N ALA A 78 0.28 2.93 7.58
CA ALA A 78 1.06 3.73 6.64
C ALA A 78 0.87 5.24 6.84
N LYS A 79 -0.21 5.65 7.51
CA LYS A 79 -0.50 7.06 7.82
C LYS A 79 0.14 7.53 9.12
N ARG A 80 0.71 6.64 9.91
CA ARG A 80 1.36 7.02 11.17
C ARG A 80 2.64 7.79 10.90
N LYS A 81 2.84 8.86 11.65
CA LYS A 81 4.10 9.62 11.61
C LYS A 81 5.21 8.85 12.30
N VAL A 82 6.37 8.88 11.69
CA VAL A 82 7.57 8.26 12.25
C VAL A 82 8.53 9.35 12.66
#